data_d685b8364bb070288494732b15646fe0
#
_entry.id   d685b8364bb070288494732b15646fe0
#
_cell.length_a   1.000
_cell.length_b   1.000
_cell.length_c   1.000
_cell.angle_alpha   90.00
_cell.angle_beta   90.00
_cell.angle_gamma   90.00
#
_symmetry.space_group_name_H-M   'P 1'
#
loop_
_entity.id
_entity.type
_entity.pdbx_description
1 polymer ?
#
loop_
_entity_poly.entity_id
_entity_poly.type
_entity_poly.pdbx_seq_one_letter_code
_entity_poly.pdbx_strand_id
1 'polypeptide(L)'
;CNTDDFNSVMIDTDHLTVAVPHDSEWVHKGIITVPELFSAKLIMKPRTSGTRELFEASLRSAGIPPDKLNVIMEADSTDTIIRLVAGGYGISVLSNNACSDYSERGIIATVRLEGINMSRSIRLLYRRGEDMQSIISVIGNYCNARSDSSAGSDTDII
;
A
#
# COMPACT_ATOMS: atom_id res chain seq x y z
N CYS A 1 -20.28 -13.63 -8.53
CA CYS A 1 -19.58 -14.47 -9.53
C CYS A 1 -19.47 -15.87 -8.98
N ASN A 2 -19.84 -16.86 -9.79
CA ASN A 2 -19.66 -18.27 -9.42
C ASN A 2 -18.15 -18.55 -9.45
N THR A 3 -17.54 -18.78 -8.30
CA THR A 3 -16.08 -19.00 -8.16
C THR A 3 -15.63 -20.32 -8.78
N ASP A 4 -16.57 -21.24 -9.07
CA ASP A 4 -16.30 -22.58 -9.59
C ASP A 4 -15.81 -22.59 -11.05
N ASP A 5 -16.03 -21.50 -11.80
CA ASP A 5 -15.63 -21.37 -13.21
C ASP A 5 -14.22 -20.80 -13.39
N PHE A 6 -13.54 -20.42 -12.30
CA PHE A 6 -12.23 -19.78 -12.34
C PHE A 6 -11.18 -20.56 -11.57
N ASN A 7 -9.98 -20.55 -12.12
CA ASN A 7 -8.75 -20.88 -11.41
C ASN A 7 -8.12 -19.60 -10.87
N SER A 8 -7.33 -19.72 -9.80
CA SER A 8 -6.57 -18.58 -9.28
C SER A 8 -5.15 -18.98 -8.93
N VAL A 9 -4.19 -18.15 -9.30
CA VAL A 9 -2.79 -18.28 -8.91
C VAL A 9 -2.34 -17.02 -8.20
N MET A 10 -1.59 -17.18 -7.11
CA MET A 10 -0.96 -16.04 -6.42
C MET A 10 0.24 -15.61 -7.25
N ILE A 11 0.32 -14.32 -7.56
CA ILE A 11 1.41 -13.74 -8.38
C ILE A 11 2.30 -12.79 -7.59
N ASP A 12 1.78 -12.17 -6.51
CA ASP A 12 2.53 -11.22 -5.72
C ASP A 12 1.87 -11.00 -4.35
N THR A 13 2.59 -10.34 -3.46
CA THR A 13 2.09 -9.80 -2.19
C THR A 13 2.36 -8.30 -2.14
N ASP A 14 1.34 -7.50 -1.86
CA ASP A 14 1.44 -6.07 -1.63
C ASP A 14 1.13 -5.77 -0.18
N HIS A 15 1.71 -4.70 0.34
CA HIS A 15 1.36 -4.18 1.66
C HIS A 15 1.07 -2.69 1.57
N LEU A 16 0.24 -2.20 2.49
CA LEU A 16 -0.02 -0.78 2.59
C LEU A 16 1.01 -0.12 3.49
N THR A 17 1.33 1.10 3.15
CA THR A 17 2.24 1.98 3.88
C THR A 17 1.59 3.33 4.11
N VAL A 18 2.11 4.11 5.05
CA VAL A 18 1.67 5.49 5.24
C VAL A 18 2.61 6.39 4.45
N ALA A 19 2.07 7.03 3.42
CA ALA A 19 2.77 8.05 2.65
C ALA A 19 2.74 9.38 3.41
N VAL A 20 3.90 9.95 3.64
CA VAL A 20 4.12 11.19 4.40
C VAL A 20 4.97 12.17 3.58
N PRO A 21 4.94 13.49 3.88
CA PRO A 21 5.88 14.43 3.29
C PRO A 21 7.32 13.97 3.54
N HIS A 22 8.19 14.17 2.54
CA HIS A 22 9.59 13.70 2.59
C HIS A 22 10.38 14.27 3.77
N ASP A 23 10.07 15.47 4.21
CA ASP A 23 10.71 16.20 5.31
C ASP A 23 9.99 16.06 6.66
N SER A 24 9.00 15.18 6.75
CA SER A 24 8.23 15.01 7.99
C SER A 24 9.04 14.32 9.09
N GLU A 25 8.69 14.59 10.36
CA GLU A 25 9.32 13.98 11.53
C GLU A 25 9.18 12.46 11.58
N TRP A 26 8.13 11.89 10.97
CA TRP A 26 7.92 10.43 10.92
C TRP A 26 8.96 9.70 10.08
N VAL A 27 9.62 10.39 9.14
CA VAL A 27 10.69 9.79 8.32
C VAL A 27 11.84 9.30 9.19
N HIS A 28 12.24 10.08 10.18
CA HIS A 28 13.31 9.71 11.11
C HIS A 28 12.93 8.55 12.04
N LYS A 29 11.63 8.42 12.37
CA LYS A 29 11.12 7.34 13.22
C LYS A 29 10.88 6.05 12.42
N GLY A 30 10.64 6.14 11.11
CA GLY A 30 10.26 5.03 10.23
C GLY A 30 8.89 4.41 10.52
N ILE A 31 8.20 4.93 11.52
CA ILE A 31 6.87 4.47 11.97
C ILE A 31 5.98 5.65 12.34
N ILE A 32 4.66 5.43 12.24
CA ILE A 32 3.63 6.28 12.82
C ILE A 32 2.77 5.45 13.77
N THR A 33 2.48 5.98 14.94
CA THR A 33 1.61 5.34 15.93
C THR A 33 0.14 5.59 15.63
N VAL A 34 -0.76 4.78 16.20
CA VAL A 34 -2.22 4.98 16.03
C VAL A 34 -2.70 6.34 16.57
N PRO A 35 -2.25 6.84 17.74
CA PRO A 35 -2.59 8.20 18.19
C PRO A 35 -2.12 9.30 17.25
N GLU A 36 -0.91 9.19 16.69
CA GLU A 36 -0.40 10.14 15.71
C GLU A 36 -1.24 10.11 14.42
N LEU A 37 -1.61 8.91 13.95
CA LEU A 37 -2.49 8.73 12.78
C LEU A 37 -3.85 9.41 12.98
N PHE A 38 -4.47 9.31 14.16
CA PHE A 38 -5.74 9.96 14.47
C PHE A 38 -5.63 11.48 14.51
N SER A 39 -4.48 12.00 14.90
CA SER A 39 -4.21 13.44 14.97
C SER A 39 -3.86 14.02 13.58
N ALA A 40 -3.39 13.19 12.67
CA ALA A 40 -2.97 13.62 11.34
C ALA A 40 -4.17 13.91 10.43
N LYS A 41 -3.97 14.83 9.49
CA LYS A 41 -4.92 15.06 8.39
C LYS A 41 -4.76 13.96 7.35
N LEU A 42 -5.81 13.20 7.09
CA LEU A 42 -5.78 12.08 6.14
C LEU A 42 -6.42 12.44 4.81
N ILE A 43 -5.70 12.12 3.74
CA ILE A 43 -6.19 12.16 2.36
C ILE A 43 -6.37 10.71 1.94
N MET A 44 -7.60 10.28 1.70
CA MET A 44 -7.90 8.86 1.54
C MET A 44 -8.44 8.53 0.14
N LYS A 45 -8.27 7.28 -0.25
CA LYS A 45 -9.04 6.70 -1.36
C LYS A 45 -10.54 6.70 -1.01
N PRO A 46 -11.44 6.69 -2.01
CA PRO A 46 -12.87 6.51 -1.78
C PRO A 46 -13.17 5.21 -1.01
N ARG A 47 -14.31 5.15 -0.33
CA ARG A 47 -14.73 3.97 0.44
C ARG A 47 -14.89 2.71 -0.41
N THR A 48 -15.09 2.86 -1.72
CA THR A 48 -15.17 1.76 -2.69
C THR A 48 -13.81 1.20 -3.11
N SER A 49 -12.71 1.81 -2.67
CA SER A 49 -11.36 1.36 -2.98
C SER A 49 -10.92 0.19 -2.10
N GLY A 50 -10.43 -0.88 -2.70
CA GLY A 50 -9.86 -2.02 -1.97
C GLY A 50 -8.67 -1.66 -1.07
N THR A 51 -7.93 -0.58 -1.38
CA THR A 51 -6.88 -0.05 -0.50
C THR A 51 -7.46 0.47 0.81
N ARG A 52 -8.52 1.28 0.73
CA ARG A 52 -9.19 1.80 1.92
C ARG A 52 -9.91 0.71 2.70
N GLU A 53 -10.56 -0.21 2.01
CA GLU A 53 -11.22 -1.36 2.64
C GLU A 53 -10.24 -2.20 3.46
N LEU A 54 -9.08 -2.56 2.88
CA LEU A 54 -8.03 -3.29 3.57
C LEU A 54 -7.53 -2.53 4.80
N PHE A 55 -7.23 -1.24 4.66
CA PHE A 55 -6.76 -0.41 5.76
C PHE A 55 -7.78 -0.37 6.91
N GLU A 56 -9.03 -0.03 6.62
CA GLU A 56 -10.09 0.05 7.64
C GLU A 56 -10.39 -1.34 8.27
N ALA A 57 -10.31 -2.43 7.49
CA ALA A 57 -10.46 -3.79 8.00
C ALA A 57 -9.30 -4.17 8.94
N SER A 58 -8.07 -3.78 8.61
CA SER A 58 -6.89 -4.03 9.46
C SER A 58 -7.00 -3.28 10.78
N LEU A 59 -7.47 -2.04 10.79
CA LEU A 59 -7.75 -1.28 12.01
C LEU A 59 -8.83 -1.97 12.85
N ARG A 60 -9.96 -2.36 12.25
CA ARG A 60 -11.05 -3.07 12.96
C ARG A 60 -10.56 -4.37 13.59
N SER A 61 -9.74 -5.14 12.89
CA SER A 61 -9.15 -6.39 13.39
C SER A 61 -8.24 -6.18 14.60
N ALA A 62 -7.65 -5.00 14.73
CA ALA A 62 -6.86 -4.59 15.88
C ALA A 62 -7.68 -3.90 16.99
N GLY A 63 -9.01 -3.86 16.85
CA GLY A 63 -9.91 -3.19 17.82
C GLY A 63 -9.90 -1.66 17.71
N ILE A 64 -9.40 -1.10 16.62
CA ILE A 64 -9.26 0.33 16.40
C ILE A 64 -10.43 0.80 15.51
N PRO A 65 -11.28 1.73 15.99
CA PRO A 65 -12.43 2.22 15.24
C PRO A 65 -12.01 3.18 14.12
N PRO A 66 -12.29 2.87 12.82
CA PRO A 66 -11.91 3.73 11.69
C PRO A 66 -12.65 5.07 11.64
N ASP A 67 -13.77 5.21 12.32
CA ASP A 67 -14.57 6.44 12.41
C ASP A 67 -13.84 7.58 13.15
N LYS A 68 -12.79 7.27 13.92
CA LYS A 68 -11.91 8.25 14.54
C LYS A 68 -10.87 8.87 13.61
N LEU A 69 -10.73 8.35 12.39
CA LEU A 69 -9.80 8.89 11.41
C LEU A 69 -10.21 10.31 10.98
N ASN A 70 -9.26 11.24 11.02
CA ASN A 70 -9.47 12.62 10.58
C ASN A 70 -9.31 12.73 9.04
N VAL A 71 -10.28 12.19 8.30
CA VAL A 71 -10.29 12.25 6.83
C VAL A 71 -10.76 13.62 6.37
N ILE A 72 -9.84 14.42 5.84
CA ILE A 72 -10.12 15.78 5.36
C ILE A 72 -10.47 15.84 3.88
N MET A 73 -10.06 14.81 3.11
CA MET A 73 -10.26 14.77 1.66
C MET A 73 -10.31 13.33 1.15
N GLU A 74 -11.10 13.11 0.11
CA GLU A 74 -11.09 11.87 -0.67
C GLU A 74 -10.67 12.16 -2.11
N ALA A 75 -9.79 11.33 -2.67
CA ALA A 75 -9.36 11.39 -4.06
C ALA A 75 -9.17 9.98 -4.62
N ASP A 76 -9.58 9.77 -5.88
CA ASP A 76 -9.47 8.44 -6.50
C ASP A 76 -8.08 8.21 -7.15
N SER A 77 -7.48 9.24 -7.72
CA SER A 77 -6.15 9.13 -8.33
C SER A 77 -5.04 9.04 -7.29
N THR A 78 -4.23 7.99 -7.36
CA THR A 78 -3.05 7.82 -6.50
C THR A 78 -2.03 8.93 -6.73
N ASP A 79 -1.78 9.34 -7.98
CA ASP A 79 -0.88 10.46 -8.31
C ASP A 79 -1.35 11.77 -7.66
N THR A 80 -2.66 12.05 -7.71
CA THR A 80 -3.23 13.23 -7.03
C THR A 80 -2.99 13.18 -5.53
N ILE A 81 -3.22 12.03 -4.89
CA ILE A 81 -2.98 11.88 -3.45
C ILE A 81 -1.50 12.11 -3.13
N ILE A 82 -0.59 11.50 -3.90
CA ILE A 82 0.86 11.65 -3.69
C ILE A 82 1.29 13.12 -3.81
N ARG A 83 0.77 13.86 -4.79
CA ARG A 83 1.05 15.30 -4.95
C ARG A 83 0.55 16.12 -3.76
N LEU A 84 -0.62 15.80 -3.24
CA LEU A 84 -1.16 16.46 -2.04
C LEU A 84 -0.32 16.15 -0.79
N VAL A 85 0.11 14.90 -0.64
CA VAL A 85 1.02 14.49 0.45
C VAL A 85 2.35 15.23 0.32
N ALA A 86 2.98 15.24 -0.85
CA ALA A 86 4.22 15.96 -1.11
C ALA A 86 4.11 17.47 -0.84
N GLY A 87 2.93 18.06 -1.07
CA GLY A 87 2.62 19.44 -0.74
C GLY A 87 2.34 19.73 0.74
N GLY A 88 2.40 18.69 1.61
CA GLY A 88 2.17 18.85 3.06
C GLY A 88 0.70 19.06 3.47
N TYR A 89 -0.27 18.77 2.58
CA TYR A 89 -1.70 18.94 2.90
C TYR A 89 -2.24 17.88 3.85
N GLY A 90 -1.52 16.74 3.97
CA GLY A 90 -1.88 15.62 4.84
C GLY A 90 -1.02 14.41 4.56
N ILE A 91 -1.40 13.28 5.13
CA ILE A 91 -0.78 11.97 4.90
C ILE A 91 -1.81 11.01 4.29
N SER A 92 -1.37 9.87 3.76
CA SER A 92 -2.28 8.90 3.14
C SER A 92 -1.83 7.47 3.40
N VAL A 93 -2.77 6.52 3.35
CA VAL A 93 -2.47 5.09 3.36
C VAL A 93 -2.65 4.55 1.94
N LEU A 94 -1.57 4.06 1.36
CA LEU A 94 -1.48 3.63 -0.04
C LEU A 94 -0.74 2.29 -0.15
N SER A 95 -0.81 1.67 -1.33
CA SER A 95 0.04 0.53 -1.69
C SER A 95 1.51 0.94 -1.69
N ASN A 96 2.36 0.15 -1.06
CA ASN A 96 3.80 0.39 -1.06
C ASN A 96 4.35 0.36 -2.49
N ASN A 97 3.90 -0.60 -3.30
CA ASN A 97 4.32 -0.69 -4.70
C ASN A 97 3.94 0.55 -5.52
N ALA A 98 2.83 1.21 -5.20
CA ALA A 98 2.42 2.45 -5.86
C ALA A 98 3.21 3.68 -5.38
N CYS A 99 3.84 3.61 -4.22
CA CYS A 99 4.64 4.69 -3.64
C CYS A 99 6.14 4.58 -3.97
N SER A 100 6.64 3.40 -4.39
CA SER A 100 8.08 3.13 -4.50
C SER A 100 8.82 4.16 -5.35
N ASP A 101 8.40 4.36 -6.61
CA ASP A 101 9.06 5.29 -7.54
C ASP A 101 9.09 6.74 -7.00
N TYR A 102 8.04 7.16 -6.27
CA TYR A 102 7.96 8.51 -5.69
C TYR A 102 8.82 8.63 -4.44
N SER A 103 8.93 7.56 -3.66
CA SER A 103 9.79 7.51 -2.47
C SER A 103 11.27 7.47 -2.86
N GLU A 104 11.65 6.65 -3.85
CA GLU A 104 13.01 6.59 -4.39
C GLU A 104 13.48 7.93 -4.96
N ARG A 105 12.57 8.69 -5.55
CA ARG A 105 12.82 10.04 -6.06
C ARG A 105 12.75 11.14 -5.00
N GLY A 106 12.51 10.80 -3.74
CA GLY A 106 12.43 11.76 -2.64
C GLY A 106 11.24 12.73 -2.73
N ILE A 107 10.18 12.38 -3.45
CA ILE A 107 8.97 13.20 -3.58
C ILE A 107 8.10 13.07 -2.33
N ILE A 108 7.99 11.87 -1.80
CA ILE A 108 7.35 11.52 -0.53
C ILE A 108 8.28 10.57 0.23
N ALA A 109 7.94 10.28 1.47
CA ALA A 109 8.50 9.14 2.18
C ALA A 109 7.39 8.18 2.58
N THR A 110 7.77 6.94 2.89
CA THR A 110 6.84 5.91 3.37
C THR A 110 7.26 5.44 4.75
N VAL A 111 6.30 5.30 5.66
CA VAL A 111 6.52 4.80 7.01
C VAL A 111 5.48 3.72 7.34
N ARG A 112 5.81 2.85 8.30
CA ARG A 112 4.89 1.79 8.72
C ARG A 112 3.92 2.30 9.79
N LEU A 113 2.71 1.75 9.80
CA LEU A 113 1.79 1.93 10.92
C LEU A 113 2.14 0.91 12.01
N GLU A 114 2.41 1.40 13.22
CA GLU A 114 2.86 0.58 14.34
C GLU A 114 1.81 -0.48 14.73
N GLY A 115 2.25 -1.73 14.82
CA GLY A 115 1.41 -2.84 15.29
C GLY A 115 0.30 -3.30 14.34
N ILE A 116 0.16 -2.72 13.14
CA ILE A 116 -0.90 -3.05 12.19
C ILE A 116 -0.30 -3.68 10.94
N ASN A 117 -0.66 -4.93 10.68
CA ASN A 117 -0.32 -5.60 9.42
C ASN A 117 -1.40 -5.31 8.37
N MET A 118 -0.98 -4.77 7.23
CA MET A 118 -1.85 -4.37 6.11
C MET A 118 -1.38 -5.02 4.81
N SER A 119 -1.23 -6.35 4.81
CA SER A 119 -0.78 -7.11 3.63
C SER A 119 -1.95 -7.72 2.87
N ARG A 120 -1.81 -7.85 1.56
CA ARG A 120 -2.76 -8.54 0.68
C ARG A 120 -2.03 -9.37 -0.38
N SER A 121 -2.62 -10.52 -0.72
CA SER A 121 -2.16 -11.31 -1.86
C SER A 121 -2.76 -10.75 -3.15
N ILE A 122 -1.94 -10.59 -4.16
CA ILE A 122 -2.37 -10.30 -5.53
C ILE A 122 -2.51 -11.62 -6.26
N ARG A 123 -3.70 -11.89 -6.78
CA ARG A 123 -4.03 -13.16 -7.45
C ARG A 123 -4.52 -12.89 -8.86
N LEU A 124 -4.02 -13.69 -9.79
CA LEU A 124 -4.55 -13.76 -11.16
C LEU A 124 -5.72 -14.76 -11.18
N LEU A 125 -6.86 -14.32 -11.68
CA LEU A 125 -8.03 -15.15 -11.92
C LEU A 125 -8.16 -15.40 -13.42
N TYR A 126 -8.37 -16.65 -13.82
CA TYR A 126 -8.58 -17.02 -15.21
C TYR A 126 -9.61 -18.16 -15.35
N ARG A 127 -10.29 -18.24 -16.48
CA ARG A 127 -11.32 -19.26 -16.70
C ARG A 127 -10.70 -20.66 -16.77
N ARG A 128 -11.40 -21.64 -16.22
CA ARG A 128 -11.03 -23.04 -16.37
C ARG A 128 -11.03 -23.45 -17.84
N GLY A 129 -10.02 -24.24 -18.23
CA GLY A 129 -9.85 -24.73 -19.62
C GLY A 129 -9.04 -23.80 -20.51
N GLU A 130 -8.67 -22.60 -20.06
CA GLU A 130 -7.72 -21.75 -20.78
C GLU A 130 -6.29 -22.12 -20.40
N ASP A 131 -5.41 -22.29 -21.40
CA ASP A 131 -3.98 -22.47 -21.16
C ASP A 131 -3.31 -21.11 -20.94
N MET A 132 -3.15 -20.77 -19.66
CA MET A 132 -2.55 -19.50 -19.22
C MET A 132 -1.11 -19.68 -18.72
N GLN A 133 -0.49 -20.86 -18.90
CA GLN A 133 0.84 -21.15 -18.34
C GLN A 133 1.90 -20.15 -18.80
N SER A 134 1.93 -19.81 -20.06
CA SER A 134 2.85 -18.81 -20.61
C SER A 134 2.64 -17.42 -20.02
N ILE A 135 1.39 -16.99 -19.84
CA ILE A 135 1.06 -15.68 -19.26
C ILE A 135 1.40 -15.65 -17.78
N ILE A 136 1.07 -16.72 -17.04
CA ILE A 136 1.40 -16.85 -15.62
C ILE A 136 2.92 -16.78 -15.40
N SER A 137 3.72 -17.46 -16.26
CA SER A 137 5.17 -17.41 -16.15
C SER A 137 5.76 -16.04 -16.45
N VAL A 138 5.22 -15.31 -17.43
CA VAL A 138 5.66 -13.94 -17.75
C VAL A 138 5.33 -12.98 -16.62
N ILE A 139 4.11 -13.03 -16.09
CA ILE A 139 3.69 -12.16 -14.98
C ILE A 139 4.49 -12.48 -13.71
N GLY A 140 4.67 -13.78 -13.38
CA GLY A 140 5.46 -14.20 -12.22
C GLY A 140 6.92 -13.74 -12.30
N ASN A 141 7.55 -13.86 -13.46
CA ASN A 141 8.91 -13.37 -13.67
C ASN A 141 9.00 -11.83 -13.53
N TYR A 142 8.01 -11.10 -14.02
CA TYR A 142 7.96 -9.64 -13.88
C TYR A 142 7.80 -9.20 -12.41
N CYS A 143 6.94 -9.86 -11.65
CA CYS A 143 6.73 -9.57 -10.24
C CYS A 143 7.97 -9.90 -9.40
N ASN A 144 8.63 -11.04 -9.64
CA ASN A 144 9.85 -11.44 -8.95
C ASN A 144 11.02 -10.48 -9.24
N ALA A 145 11.18 -10.02 -10.47
CA ALA A 145 12.23 -9.05 -10.84
C ALA A 145 12.09 -7.71 -10.09
N ARG A 146 10.87 -7.30 -9.72
CA ARG A 146 10.64 -6.10 -8.91
C ARG A 146 10.93 -6.32 -7.43
N SER A 147 10.70 -7.53 -6.92
CA SER A 147 10.99 -7.88 -5.52
C SER A 147 12.49 -7.88 -5.23
N ASP A 148 13.30 -8.34 -6.18
CA ASP A 148 14.76 -8.39 -6.05
C ASP A 148 15.41 -7.00 -6.11
N SER A 149 14.80 -6.04 -6.79
CA SER A 149 15.29 -4.65 -6.84
C SER A 149 15.04 -3.86 -5.56
N SER A 150 14.07 -4.30 -4.73
CA SER A 150 13.75 -3.66 -3.45
C SER A 150 14.50 -4.25 -2.24
N ALA A 151 15.17 -5.39 -2.40
CA ALA A 151 15.92 -6.08 -1.34
C ALA A 151 17.40 -5.68 -1.27
N GLY A 152 17.87 -4.77 -2.11
CA GLY A 152 19.29 -4.46 -2.31
C GLY A 152 19.91 -3.34 -1.47
N SER A 153 19.28 -2.90 -0.36
CA SER A 153 19.82 -1.79 0.46
C SER A 153 20.10 -2.12 1.94
N ASP A 154 20.20 -3.41 2.29
CA ASP A 154 20.76 -3.81 3.59
C ASP A 154 22.06 -4.56 3.39
N THR A 155 23.15 -3.83 3.15
CA THR A 155 24.51 -4.38 3.25
C THR A 155 25.41 -3.40 4.01
N ASP A 156 25.72 -3.82 5.24
CA ASP A 156 26.93 -3.57 6.02
C ASP A 156 27.55 -2.17 6.07
N ILE A 157 27.42 -1.54 7.25
CA ILE A 157 28.53 -0.76 7.80
C ILE A 157 28.87 -1.34 9.18
N ILE A 158 30.05 -1.93 9.22
CA ILE A 158 30.82 -2.34 10.41
C ILE A 158 31.08 -1.12 11.30
#